data_7987ab6fb2b316b0470c9e33ac0e3bdf
#
_entry.id   7987ab6fb2b316b0470c9e33ac0e3bdf
#
_cell.length_a   1.000
_cell.length_b   1.000
_cell.length_c   1.000
_cell.angle_alpha   90.00
_cell.angle_beta   90.00
_cell.angle_gamma   90.00
#
_symmetry.space_group_name_H-M   'P 1'
#
loop_
_entity.id
_entity.type
_entity.pdbx_description
1 polymer ?
#
loop_
_entity_poly.entity_id
_entity_poly.type
_entity_poly.pdbx_seq_one_letter_code
_entity_poly.pdbx_strand_id
1 'polypeptide(L)'
;MAEQDNEQPLLIAEQLGKSYGRQLGCRDVSFKLYEGEVLAIVGESGSGKTTLLQLLSAQLKASAGRVRYRMRDGITRDLASLGEAERRFLFRTDWGYVHQDPALGLRMAVSAGANVGERLMAVGWNHYGRIRDAATSWLDRVEIDTARIDDAPRTYSGGMRQRLQIARNLVTEPRLVFMDEPTGGLDVSVQARLLDLMRTLVAELRLAAVIVTHDLAVARLLSHRVMVMKGGEVIETGLTDQVLDDPREPYTQLLVSSILPV
;
A
#
# COMPACT_ATOMS: atom_id res chain seq x y z
N MET A 1 -7.43 21.22 -17.02
CA MET A 1 -7.83 19.84 -17.42
C MET A 1 -7.13 19.44 -18.73
N ALA A 2 -5.81 19.68 -18.87
CA ALA A 2 -5.10 19.48 -20.14
C ALA A 2 -3.63 18.96 -20.00
N GLU A 3 -3.17 18.54 -18.81
CA GLU A 3 -1.78 18.08 -18.62
C GLU A 3 -1.62 16.60 -18.23
N GLN A 4 -2.69 15.84 -17.99
CA GLN A 4 -2.61 14.43 -17.58
C GLN A 4 -2.54 13.41 -18.73
N ASP A 5 -2.67 13.84 -20.00
CA ASP A 5 -2.77 12.94 -21.15
C ASP A 5 -1.41 12.40 -21.67
N ASN A 6 -0.27 12.80 -21.09
CA ASN A 6 1.06 12.42 -21.57
C ASN A 6 1.90 11.61 -20.56
N GLU A 7 1.41 11.34 -19.38
CA GLU A 7 2.10 10.49 -18.40
C GLU A 7 1.79 9.00 -18.62
N GLN A 8 2.84 8.22 -18.82
CA GLN A 8 2.68 6.76 -18.93
C GLN A 8 2.33 6.19 -17.55
N PRO A 9 1.30 5.33 -17.45
CA PRO A 9 0.92 4.73 -16.18
C PRO A 9 2.06 3.88 -15.59
N LEU A 10 2.17 3.90 -14.25
CA LEU A 10 3.13 3.10 -13.51
C LEU A 10 2.65 1.64 -13.39
N LEU A 11 1.36 1.44 -13.08
CA LEU A 11 0.72 0.12 -12.96
C LEU A 11 -0.57 0.09 -13.77
N ILE A 12 -0.81 -1.02 -14.47
CA ILE A 12 -2.01 -1.21 -15.28
C ILE A 12 -2.61 -2.58 -14.92
N ALA A 13 -3.85 -2.58 -14.47
CA ALA A 13 -4.68 -3.78 -14.33
C ALA A 13 -5.64 -3.86 -15.53
N GLU A 14 -5.72 -5.00 -16.18
CA GLU A 14 -6.57 -5.24 -17.35
C GLU A 14 -7.41 -6.50 -17.14
N GLN A 15 -8.72 -6.33 -16.96
CA GLN A 15 -9.72 -7.38 -16.79
C GLN A 15 -9.31 -8.42 -15.73
N LEU A 16 -8.72 -7.92 -14.64
CA LEU A 16 -8.09 -8.74 -13.62
C LEU A 16 -9.15 -9.50 -12.83
N GLY A 17 -8.97 -10.81 -12.68
CA GLY A 17 -9.89 -11.66 -11.96
C GLY A 17 -9.22 -12.80 -11.22
N LYS A 18 -9.85 -13.22 -10.12
CA LYS A 18 -9.45 -14.36 -9.30
C LYS A 18 -10.65 -15.16 -8.82
N SER A 19 -10.60 -16.45 -9.06
CA SER A 19 -11.57 -17.42 -8.53
C SER A 19 -10.86 -18.47 -7.68
N TYR A 20 -11.48 -18.87 -6.59
CA TYR A 20 -11.08 -19.96 -5.70
C TYR A 20 -12.13 -21.07 -5.77
N GLY A 21 -12.04 -21.89 -6.82
CA GLY A 21 -13.09 -22.85 -7.13
C GLY A 21 -14.42 -22.13 -7.44
N ARG A 22 -15.42 -22.28 -6.56
CA ARG A 22 -16.73 -21.61 -6.70
C ARG A 22 -16.78 -20.22 -6.08
N GLN A 23 -15.83 -19.87 -5.26
CA GLN A 23 -15.78 -18.56 -4.58
C GLN A 23 -15.10 -17.54 -5.49
N LEU A 24 -15.74 -16.38 -5.66
CA LEU A 24 -15.19 -15.24 -6.38
C LEU A 24 -14.30 -14.43 -5.44
N GLY A 25 -13.06 -14.18 -5.82
CA GLY A 25 -12.17 -13.23 -5.16
C GLY A 25 -12.34 -11.83 -5.73
N CYS A 26 -12.18 -11.68 -7.06
CA CYS A 26 -12.51 -10.47 -7.79
C CYS A 26 -12.74 -10.80 -9.28
N ARG A 27 -13.44 -9.90 -10.01
CA ARG A 27 -13.78 -10.09 -11.43
C ARG A 27 -13.72 -8.78 -12.19
N ASP A 28 -13.15 -8.85 -13.39
CA ASP A 28 -13.13 -7.80 -14.42
C ASP A 28 -12.65 -6.42 -13.91
N VAL A 29 -11.61 -6.43 -13.06
CA VAL A 29 -11.06 -5.19 -12.51
C VAL A 29 -10.06 -4.59 -13.49
N SER A 30 -10.33 -3.36 -13.95
CA SER A 30 -9.47 -2.63 -14.89
C SER A 30 -9.25 -1.21 -14.42
N PHE A 31 -7.97 -0.80 -14.30
CA PHE A 31 -7.59 0.58 -13.99
C PHE A 31 -6.13 0.85 -14.34
N LYS A 32 -5.76 2.12 -14.29
CA LYS A 32 -4.37 2.61 -14.38
C LYS A 32 -4.03 3.38 -13.12
N LEU A 33 -2.80 3.26 -12.67
CA LEU A 33 -2.21 4.03 -11.57
C LEU A 33 -0.98 4.77 -12.08
N TYR A 34 -0.84 6.03 -11.72
CA TYR A 34 0.24 6.89 -12.15
C TYR A 34 1.25 7.14 -11.01
N GLU A 35 2.44 7.66 -11.35
CA GLU A 35 3.42 8.06 -10.33
C GLU A 35 2.86 9.19 -9.44
N GLY A 36 3.07 9.08 -8.13
CA GLY A 36 2.52 10.04 -7.17
C GLY A 36 1.01 9.90 -6.92
N GLU A 37 0.32 9.00 -7.62
CA GLU A 37 -1.11 8.78 -7.42
C GLU A 37 -1.37 7.77 -6.30
N VAL A 38 -2.31 8.06 -5.42
CA VAL A 38 -2.83 7.16 -4.40
C VAL A 38 -4.24 6.73 -4.75
N LEU A 39 -4.44 5.41 -4.93
CA LEU A 39 -5.73 4.78 -5.14
C LEU A 39 -6.16 4.06 -3.85
N ALA A 40 -7.28 4.44 -3.27
CA ALA A 40 -7.90 3.66 -2.20
C ALA A 40 -8.92 2.66 -2.78
N ILE A 41 -8.87 1.43 -2.30
CA ILE A 41 -9.84 0.38 -2.59
C ILE A 41 -10.65 0.14 -1.32
N VAL A 42 -11.94 0.48 -1.34
CA VAL A 42 -12.82 0.43 -0.18
C VAL A 42 -13.98 -0.53 -0.36
N GLY A 43 -14.61 -0.96 0.73
CA GLY A 43 -15.75 -1.86 0.74
C GLY A 43 -15.79 -2.74 1.98
N GLU A 44 -16.87 -3.50 2.16
CA GLU A 44 -17.05 -4.41 3.29
C GLU A 44 -15.97 -5.50 3.39
N SER A 45 -15.88 -6.13 4.57
CA SER A 45 -15.05 -7.33 4.72
C SER A 45 -15.53 -8.42 3.75
N GLY A 46 -14.57 -9.09 3.09
CA GLY A 46 -14.89 -10.12 2.09
C GLY A 46 -15.26 -9.60 0.70
N SER A 47 -15.25 -8.29 0.43
CA SER A 47 -15.54 -7.73 -0.91
C SER A 47 -14.46 -7.99 -1.96
N GLY A 48 -13.33 -8.62 -1.62
CA GLY A 48 -12.26 -8.98 -2.56
C GLY A 48 -11.05 -8.05 -2.58
N LYS A 49 -11.01 -7.02 -1.74
CA LYS A 49 -9.94 -5.98 -1.69
C LYS A 49 -8.53 -6.56 -1.51
N THR A 50 -8.33 -7.35 -0.46
CA THR A 50 -7.02 -8.01 -0.19
C THR A 50 -6.63 -8.96 -1.33
N THR A 51 -7.60 -9.70 -1.91
CA THR A 51 -7.34 -10.52 -3.10
C THR A 51 -6.83 -9.66 -4.26
N LEU A 52 -7.49 -8.53 -4.53
CA LEU A 52 -7.06 -7.61 -5.57
C LEU A 52 -5.66 -7.05 -5.28
N LEU A 53 -5.39 -6.60 -4.04
CA LEU A 53 -4.07 -6.10 -3.65
C LEU A 53 -2.96 -7.14 -3.86
N GLN A 54 -3.22 -8.40 -3.51
CA GLN A 54 -2.28 -9.50 -3.72
C GLN A 54 -2.04 -9.83 -5.20
N LEU A 55 -3.04 -9.67 -6.06
CA LEU A 55 -2.89 -9.80 -7.51
C LEU A 55 -2.02 -8.67 -8.08
N LEU A 56 -2.29 -7.42 -7.68
CA LEU A 56 -1.55 -6.23 -8.13
C LEU A 56 -0.09 -6.28 -7.71
N SER A 57 0.20 -6.83 -6.53
CA SER A 57 1.56 -7.01 -6.01
C SER A 57 2.21 -8.33 -6.44
N ALA A 58 1.60 -9.08 -7.37
CA ALA A 58 2.10 -10.36 -7.87
C ALA A 58 2.38 -11.42 -6.78
N GLN A 59 1.78 -11.28 -5.59
CA GLN A 59 1.79 -12.30 -4.54
C GLN A 59 0.83 -13.45 -4.84
N LEU A 60 -0.20 -13.17 -5.64
CA LEU A 60 -1.21 -14.12 -6.06
C LEU A 60 -1.28 -14.17 -7.58
N LYS A 61 -1.40 -15.37 -8.15
CA LYS A 61 -1.57 -15.54 -9.59
C LYS A 61 -3.03 -15.29 -9.97
N ALA A 62 -3.25 -14.44 -10.98
CA ALA A 62 -4.56 -14.18 -11.55
C ALA A 62 -5.16 -15.42 -12.22
N SER A 63 -6.49 -15.55 -12.20
CA SER A 63 -7.25 -16.54 -12.98
C SER A 63 -7.62 -15.99 -14.35
N ALA A 64 -7.75 -14.67 -14.48
CA ALA A 64 -8.04 -13.96 -15.74
C ALA A 64 -7.39 -12.58 -15.71
N GLY A 65 -7.18 -12.00 -16.89
CA GLY A 65 -6.57 -10.69 -17.05
C GLY A 65 -5.08 -10.67 -16.76
N ARG A 66 -4.53 -9.48 -16.63
CA ARG A 66 -3.09 -9.28 -16.38
C ARG A 66 -2.82 -7.99 -15.65
N VAL A 67 -1.63 -7.93 -15.01
CA VAL A 67 -1.08 -6.72 -14.40
C VAL A 67 0.22 -6.38 -15.09
N ARG A 68 0.35 -5.13 -15.55
CA ARG A 68 1.58 -4.62 -16.16
C ARG A 68 2.17 -3.51 -15.30
N TYR A 69 3.48 -3.51 -15.18
CA TYR A 69 4.23 -2.54 -14.38
C TYR A 69 5.34 -1.91 -15.24
N ARG A 70 5.49 -0.59 -15.15
CA ARG A 70 6.55 0.16 -15.83
C ARG A 70 7.84 0.11 -15.00
N MET A 71 8.79 -0.68 -15.46
CA MET A 71 10.10 -0.86 -14.84
C MET A 71 10.92 0.43 -14.83
N ARG A 72 12.02 0.47 -14.08
CA ARG A 72 12.93 1.63 -14.04
C ARG A 72 13.62 1.91 -15.39
N ASP A 73 13.73 0.92 -16.26
CA ASP A 73 14.22 1.06 -17.64
C ASP A 73 13.18 1.70 -18.60
N GLY A 74 12.00 2.05 -18.09
CA GLY A 74 10.87 2.60 -18.86
C GLY A 74 10.04 1.56 -19.59
N ILE A 75 10.43 0.29 -19.59
CA ILE A 75 9.71 -0.78 -20.29
C ILE A 75 8.56 -1.29 -19.41
N THR A 76 7.36 -1.31 -19.97
CA THR A 76 6.20 -1.91 -19.29
C THR A 76 6.18 -3.42 -19.50
N ARG A 77 6.25 -4.20 -18.42
CA ARG A 77 6.25 -5.67 -18.45
C ARG A 77 5.02 -6.25 -17.77
N ASP A 78 4.57 -7.38 -18.27
CA ASP A 78 3.52 -8.18 -17.62
C ASP A 78 4.13 -8.89 -16.38
N LEU A 79 3.54 -8.68 -15.21
CA LEU A 79 4.03 -9.29 -13.97
C LEU A 79 3.96 -10.81 -13.97
N ALA A 80 3.04 -11.40 -14.75
CA ALA A 80 2.94 -12.84 -14.90
C ALA A 80 4.12 -13.46 -15.67
N SER A 81 4.78 -12.67 -16.53
CA SER A 81 5.96 -13.10 -17.28
C SER A 81 7.27 -13.03 -16.50
N LEU A 82 7.28 -12.32 -15.36
CA LEU A 82 8.47 -12.15 -14.54
C LEU A 82 8.84 -13.44 -13.81
N GLY A 83 10.13 -13.78 -13.86
CA GLY A 83 10.69 -14.83 -13.04
C GLY A 83 10.64 -14.50 -11.53
N GLU A 84 10.83 -15.51 -10.70
CA GLU A 84 10.82 -15.31 -9.22
C GLU A 84 11.92 -14.34 -8.76
N ALA A 85 13.09 -14.38 -9.38
CA ALA A 85 14.20 -13.48 -9.08
C ALA A 85 13.86 -12.03 -9.39
N GLU A 86 13.21 -11.76 -10.55
CA GLU A 86 12.79 -10.41 -10.95
C GLU A 86 11.69 -9.87 -10.01
N ARG A 87 10.71 -10.69 -9.64
CA ARG A 87 9.69 -10.30 -8.64
C ARG A 87 10.29 -9.98 -7.29
N ARG A 88 11.22 -10.80 -6.79
CA ARG A 88 11.95 -10.51 -5.55
C ARG A 88 12.76 -9.22 -5.65
N PHE A 89 13.34 -8.94 -6.81
CA PHE A 89 14.08 -7.70 -7.06
C PHE A 89 13.14 -6.49 -6.96
N LEU A 90 11.94 -6.52 -7.59
CA LEU A 90 10.94 -5.46 -7.47
C LEU A 90 10.57 -5.18 -6.01
N PHE A 91 10.29 -6.23 -5.22
CA PHE A 91 9.99 -6.08 -3.80
C PHE A 91 11.16 -5.50 -2.96
N ARG A 92 12.39 -5.64 -3.43
CA ARG A 92 13.55 -5.08 -2.73
C ARG A 92 13.83 -3.63 -3.10
N THR A 93 13.55 -3.23 -4.32
CA THR A 93 14.00 -1.96 -4.91
C THR A 93 12.88 -0.97 -5.18
N ASP A 94 11.77 -1.44 -5.77
CA ASP A 94 10.72 -0.62 -6.36
C ASP A 94 9.41 -0.64 -5.58
N TRP A 95 9.18 -1.69 -4.79
CA TRP A 95 7.92 -1.91 -4.12
C TRP A 95 8.06 -1.98 -2.61
N GLY A 96 7.10 -1.35 -1.89
CA GLY A 96 6.83 -1.59 -0.48
C GLY A 96 5.54 -2.39 -0.30
N TYR A 97 5.45 -3.16 0.77
CA TYR A 97 4.21 -3.81 1.18
C TYR A 97 4.02 -3.66 2.69
N VAL A 98 2.95 -2.95 3.07
CA VAL A 98 2.55 -2.73 4.46
C VAL A 98 1.39 -3.66 4.77
N HIS A 99 1.63 -4.62 5.66
CA HIS A 99 0.63 -5.60 6.10
C HIS A 99 -0.26 -5.02 7.19
N GLN A 100 -1.48 -5.51 7.29
CA GLN A 100 -2.41 -5.22 8.38
C GLN A 100 -1.82 -5.63 9.73
N ASP A 101 -1.29 -6.86 9.83
CA ASP A 101 -0.50 -7.29 10.98
C ASP A 101 0.98 -6.97 10.75
N PRO A 102 1.57 -6.03 11.53
CA PRO A 102 2.98 -5.68 11.39
C PRO A 102 3.94 -6.86 11.62
N ALA A 103 3.52 -7.91 12.34
CA ALA A 103 4.35 -9.07 12.59
C ALA A 103 4.68 -9.84 11.30
N LEU A 104 3.84 -9.73 10.27
CA LEU A 104 4.11 -10.34 8.95
C LEU A 104 5.17 -9.56 8.16
N GLY A 105 5.30 -8.26 8.42
CA GLY A 105 6.25 -7.36 7.74
C GLY A 105 7.57 -7.15 8.48
N LEU A 106 7.70 -7.60 9.74
CA LEU A 106 8.85 -7.34 10.60
C LEU A 106 9.49 -8.63 11.12
N ARG A 107 10.79 -8.58 11.31
CA ARG A 107 11.53 -9.62 12.05
C ARG A 107 11.47 -9.31 13.54
N MET A 108 10.50 -9.87 14.24
CA MET A 108 10.11 -9.52 15.61
C MET A 108 11.20 -9.69 16.67
N ALA A 109 12.22 -10.54 16.41
CA ALA A 109 13.33 -10.82 17.32
C ALA A 109 14.62 -10.04 16.97
N VAL A 110 14.61 -9.26 15.87
CA VAL A 110 15.76 -8.52 15.36
C VAL A 110 15.54 -7.04 15.66
N SER A 111 16.58 -6.26 15.96
CA SER A 111 16.46 -4.85 16.33
C SER A 111 15.72 -4.01 15.26
N ALA A 112 15.13 -2.90 15.69
CA ALA A 112 14.43 -1.98 14.78
C ALA A 112 15.36 -1.45 13.69
N GLY A 113 16.57 -1.02 14.06
CA GLY A 113 17.57 -0.56 13.10
C GLY A 113 17.97 -1.63 12.08
N ALA A 114 18.08 -2.90 12.50
CA ALA A 114 18.38 -3.98 11.59
C ALA A 114 17.19 -4.35 10.68
N ASN A 115 15.93 -4.20 11.16
CA ASN A 115 14.75 -4.34 10.34
C ASN A 115 14.72 -3.33 9.17
N VAL A 116 15.08 -2.06 9.43
CA VAL A 116 15.17 -1.03 8.39
C VAL A 116 16.41 -1.26 7.52
N GLY A 117 17.58 -1.50 8.14
CA GLY A 117 18.86 -1.67 7.45
C GLY A 117 18.90 -2.88 6.51
N GLU A 118 18.17 -3.96 6.79
CA GLU A 118 18.09 -5.14 5.94
C GLU A 118 17.63 -4.79 4.51
N ARG A 119 16.71 -3.81 4.37
CA ARG A 119 16.24 -3.35 3.05
C ARG A 119 17.35 -2.64 2.28
N LEU A 120 18.16 -1.82 2.96
CA LEU A 120 19.30 -1.13 2.36
C LEU A 120 20.39 -2.13 1.91
N MET A 121 20.68 -3.11 2.73
CA MET A 121 21.61 -4.19 2.36
C MET A 121 21.11 -4.96 1.13
N ALA A 122 19.81 -5.21 1.03
CA ALA A 122 19.21 -5.91 -0.11
C ALA A 122 19.35 -5.14 -1.44
N VAL A 123 19.57 -3.81 -1.40
CA VAL A 123 19.83 -2.96 -2.57
C VAL A 123 21.31 -2.59 -2.71
N GLY A 124 22.20 -3.29 -2.01
CA GLY A 124 23.65 -3.20 -2.22
C GLY A 124 24.41 -2.29 -1.24
N TRP A 125 23.74 -1.73 -0.22
CA TRP A 125 24.49 -0.99 0.81
C TRP A 125 25.30 -1.97 1.66
N ASN A 126 26.58 -1.66 1.90
CA ASN A 126 27.51 -2.55 2.62
C ASN A 126 28.26 -1.87 3.76
N HIS A 127 28.04 -0.56 3.98
CA HIS A 127 28.70 0.20 5.04
C HIS A 127 27.81 0.32 6.26
N TYR A 128 28.15 -0.38 7.36
CA TYR A 128 27.34 -0.46 8.57
C TYR A 128 26.97 0.92 9.15
N GLY A 129 27.92 1.86 9.28
CA GLY A 129 27.64 3.20 9.83
C GLY A 129 26.57 3.92 9.00
N ARG A 130 26.71 3.96 7.68
CA ARG A 130 25.73 4.61 6.78
C ARG A 130 24.37 3.95 6.85
N ILE A 131 24.32 2.61 6.95
CA ILE A 131 23.05 1.88 7.11
C ILE A 131 22.39 2.24 8.44
N ARG A 132 23.18 2.31 9.53
CA ARG A 132 22.67 2.69 10.85
C ARG A 132 22.17 4.13 10.87
N ASP A 133 22.91 5.06 10.27
CA ASP A 133 22.52 6.48 10.19
C ASP A 133 21.20 6.63 9.42
N ALA A 134 21.07 5.96 8.28
CA ALA A 134 19.82 5.94 7.52
C ALA A 134 18.65 5.32 8.32
N ALA A 135 18.89 4.22 9.03
CA ALA A 135 17.89 3.60 9.89
C ALA A 135 17.46 4.54 11.02
N THR A 136 18.42 5.25 11.66
CA THR A 136 18.14 6.25 12.70
C THR A 136 17.29 7.39 12.16
N SER A 137 17.64 7.94 10.99
CA SER A 137 16.87 8.99 10.33
C SER A 137 15.44 8.54 10.01
N TRP A 138 15.25 7.30 9.56
CA TRP A 138 13.90 6.79 9.28
C TRP A 138 13.10 6.50 10.54
N LEU A 139 13.72 6.08 11.65
CA LEU A 139 13.02 5.97 12.94
C LEU A 139 12.49 7.32 13.41
N ASP A 140 13.31 8.37 13.30
CA ASP A 140 12.91 9.73 13.61
C ASP A 140 11.75 10.20 12.74
N ARG A 141 11.84 10.01 11.41
CA ARG A 141 10.78 10.36 10.44
C ARG A 141 9.43 9.67 10.74
N VAL A 142 9.45 8.46 11.29
CA VAL A 142 8.23 7.75 11.69
C VAL A 142 7.91 7.93 13.18
N GLU A 143 8.49 8.94 13.83
CA GLU A 143 8.26 9.29 15.25
C GLU A 143 8.49 8.11 16.21
N ILE A 144 9.53 7.33 15.98
CA ILE A 144 10.04 6.34 16.93
C ILE A 144 11.29 6.90 17.55
N ASP A 145 11.34 6.94 18.90
CA ASP A 145 12.52 7.37 19.64
C ASP A 145 13.77 6.61 19.18
N THR A 146 14.75 7.36 18.66
CA THR A 146 15.99 6.82 18.09
C THR A 146 16.85 6.08 19.12
N ALA A 147 16.69 6.35 20.41
CA ALA A 147 17.32 5.58 21.49
C ALA A 147 16.90 4.11 21.48
N ARG A 148 15.76 3.80 20.87
CA ARG A 148 15.20 2.45 20.76
C ARG A 148 15.60 1.68 19.50
N ILE A 149 16.57 2.20 18.74
CA ILE A 149 17.03 1.58 17.47
C ILE A 149 17.52 0.14 17.65
N ASP A 150 18.07 -0.18 18.81
CA ASP A 150 18.58 -1.52 19.13
C ASP A 150 17.53 -2.43 19.78
N ASP A 151 16.33 -1.91 20.10
CA ASP A 151 15.22 -2.69 20.63
C ASP A 151 14.59 -3.58 19.55
N ALA A 152 14.12 -4.76 19.95
CA ALA A 152 13.38 -5.64 19.07
C ALA A 152 11.88 -5.24 18.99
N PRO A 153 11.22 -5.33 17.81
CA PRO A 153 9.82 -4.94 17.63
C PRO A 153 8.83 -5.63 18.57
N ARG A 154 9.17 -6.81 19.12
CA ARG A 154 8.35 -7.48 20.14
C ARG A 154 8.10 -6.63 21.40
N THR A 155 8.98 -5.65 21.69
CA THR A 155 8.87 -4.72 22.83
C THR A 155 8.12 -3.43 22.47
N TYR A 156 7.73 -3.26 21.21
CA TYR A 156 7.04 -2.09 20.71
C TYR A 156 5.52 -2.22 20.86
N SER A 157 4.82 -1.09 20.99
CA SER A 157 3.37 -1.04 20.89
C SER A 157 2.90 -1.40 19.46
N GLY A 158 1.60 -1.67 19.26
CA GLY A 158 1.03 -1.92 17.94
C GLY A 158 1.31 -0.79 16.94
N GLY A 159 1.07 0.46 17.36
CA GLY A 159 1.34 1.64 16.54
C GLY A 159 2.83 1.82 16.22
N MET A 160 3.72 1.56 17.18
CA MET A 160 5.17 1.60 16.91
C MET A 160 5.61 0.53 15.92
N ARG A 161 5.05 -0.68 16.00
CA ARG A 161 5.33 -1.74 15.02
C ARG A 161 4.86 -1.33 13.62
N GLN A 162 3.69 -0.71 13.52
CA GLN A 162 3.17 -0.24 12.23
C GLN A 162 4.05 0.87 11.66
N ARG A 163 4.48 1.85 12.45
CA ARG A 163 5.43 2.90 12.06
C ARG A 163 6.76 2.32 11.61
N LEU A 164 7.30 1.34 12.34
CA LEU A 164 8.53 0.65 11.96
C LEU A 164 8.38 -0.12 10.64
N GLN A 165 7.23 -0.76 10.41
CA GLN A 165 6.94 -1.42 9.13
C GLN A 165 6.93 -0.42 7.97
N ILE A 166 6.37 0.78 8.17
CA ILE A 166 6.39 1.86 7.18
C ILE A 166 7.83 2.30 6.92
N ALA A 167 8.62 2.61 7.96
CA ALA A 167 10.03 2.99 7.82
C ALA A 167 10.83 1.94 7.04
N ARG A 168 10.67 0.65 7.39
CA ARG A 168 11.30 -0.47 6.70
C ARG A 168 10.95 -0.49 5.20
N ASN A 169 9.69 -0.22 4.85
CA ASN A 169 9.27 -0.25 3.45
C ASN A 169 9.73 0.99 2.67
N LEU A 170 9.78 2.15 3.30
CA LEU A 170 10.08 3.41 2.62
C LEU A 170 11.57 3.76 2.56
N VAL A 171 12.43 3.12 3.35
CA VAL A 171 13.87 3.43 3.41
C VAL A 171 14.60 3.24 2.07
N THR A 172 14.07 2.43 1.17
CA THR A 172 14.61 2.23 -0.19
C THR A 172 13.98 3.15 -1.22
N GLU A 173 13.12 4.10 -0.79
CA GLU A 173 12.39 5.02 -1.67
C GLU A 173 11.70 4.29 -2.83
N PRO A 174 10.77 3.38 -2.52
CA PRO A 174 10.07 2.61 -3.53
C PRO A 174 9.19 3.53 -4.39
N ARG A 175 8.96 3.16 -5.66
CA ARG A 175 8.04 3.90 -6.55
C ARG A 175 6.57 3.57 -6.28
N LEU A 176 6.29 2.38 -5.72
CA LEU A 176 4.92 1.90 -5.46
C LEU A 176 4.84 1.22 -4.10
N VAL A 177 3.82 1.57 -3.32
CA VAL A 177 3.54 0.94 -2.03
C VAL A 177 2.14 0.34 -2.02
N PHE A 178 2.05 -0.93 -1.66
CA PHE A 178 0.80 -1.63 -1.39
C PHE A 178 0.54 -1.61 0.10
N MET A 179 -0.66 -1.25 0.54
CA MET A 179 -1.02 -1.17 1.95
C MET A 179 -2.34 -1.90 2.20
N ASP A 180 -2.29 -2.91 3.06
CA ASP A 180 -3.46 -3.70 3.45
C ASP A 180 -3.88 -3.27 4.86
N GLU A 181 -5.01 -2.55 4.98
CA GLU A 181 -5.57 -2.05 6.24
C GLU A 181 -4.51 -1.41 7.17
N PRO A 182 -3.75 -0.39 6.71
CA PRO A 182 -2.55 0.08 7.40
C PRO A 182 -2.80 0.67 8.79
N THR A 183 -4.04 0.98 9.15
CA THR A 183 -4.45 1.50 10.45
C THR A 183 -5.28 0.51 11.25
N GLY A 184 -5.51 -0.67 10.71
CA GLY A 184 -6.36 -1.70 11.33
C GLY A 184 -5.86 -2.13 12.71
N GLY A 185 -6.79 -2.24 13.68
CA GLY A 185 -6.47 -2.72 15.02
C GLY A 185 -5.71 -1.72 15.91
N LEU A 186 -5.62 -0.45 15.52
CA LEU A 186 -5.04 0.62 16.32
C LEU A 186 -6.14 1.44 17.02
N ASP A 187 -5.81 1.97 18.20
CA ASP A 187 -6.67 2.93 18.89
C ASP A 187 -6.85 4.20 18.07
N VAL A 188 -8.00 4.86 18.18
CA VAL A 188 -8.38 6.04 17.36
C VAL A 188 -7.31 7.15 17.41
N SER A 189 -6.74 7.43 18.58
CA SER A 189 -5.70 8.46 18.72
C SER A 189 -4.37 8.07 18.05
N VAL A 190 -4.02 6.80 18.07
CA VAL A 190 -2.82 6.25 17.39
C VAL A 190 -3.05 6.22 15.89
N GLN A 191 -4.26 5.85 15.44
CA GLN A 191 -4.65 5.87 14.05
C GLN A 191 -4.55 7.27 13.45
N ALA A 192 -5.11 8.30 14.11
CA ALA A 192 -5.06 9.68 13.61
C ALA A 192 -3.61 10.15 13.39
N ARG A 193 -2.73 9.92 14.36
CA ARG A 193 -1.29 10.28 14.25
C ARG A 193 -0.60 9.51 13.12
N LEU A 194 -0.93 8.22 12.95
CA LEU A 194 -0.36 7.42 11.86
C LEU A 194 -0.82 7.92 10.49
N LEU A 195 -2.07 8.35 10.36
CA LEU A 195 -2.61 8.91 9.12
C LEU A 195 -1.95 10.24 8.76
N ASP A 196 -1.73 11.15 9.72
CA ASP A 196 -1.02 12.39 9.49
C ASP A 196 0.43 12.14 9.04
N LEU A 197 1.11 11.19 9.68
CA LEU A 197 2.44 10.75 9.28
C LEU A 197 2.43 10.20 7.83
N MET A 198 1.50 9.29 7.52
CA MET A 198 1.39 8.70 6.18
C MET A 198 1.10 9.77 5.11
N ARG A 199 0.21 10.73 5.39
CA ARG A 199 -0.09 11.84 4.49
C ARG A 199 1.17 12.66 4.17
N THR A 200 1.95 12.99 5.19
CA THR A 200 3.21 13.72 5.05
C THR A 200 4.20 12.93 4.19
N LEU A 201 4.41 11.65 4.49
CA LEU A 201 5.37 10.80 3.76
C LEU A 201 4.95 10.57 2.30
N VAL A 202 3.65 10.38 2.02
CA VAL A 202 3.12 10.23 0.66
C VAL A 202 3.39 11.49 -0.16
N ALA A 203 3.12 12.68 0.41
CA ALA A 203 3.32 13.95 -0.27
C ALA A 203 4.81 14.24 -0.52
N GLU A 204 5.66 14.10 0.51
CA GLU A 204 7.10 14.38 0.41
C GLU A 204 7.81 13.48 -0.59
N LEU A 205 7.49 12.18 -0.57
CA LEU A 205 8.16 11.18 -1.41
C LEU A 205 7.47 10.99 -2.78
N ARG A 206 6.36 11.69 -3.04
CA ARG A 206 5.53 11.52 -4.23
C ARG A 206 5.24 10.04 -4.52
N LEU A 207 4.85 9.30 -3.48
CA LEU A 207 4.63 7.86 -3.56
C LEU A 207 3.40 7.56 -4.42
N ALA A 208 3.54 6.62 -5.35
CA ALA A 208 2.35 5.91 -5.84
C ALA A 208 1.95 4.86 -4.80
N ALA A 209 0.66 4.76 -4.49
CA ALA A 209 0.18 3.75 -3.54
C ALA A 209 -1.17 3.16 -3.91
N VAL A 210 -1.36 1.88 -3.56
CA VAL A 210 -2.67 1.23 -3.53
C VAL A 210 -2.96 0.89 -2.08
N ILE A 211 -4.01 1.48 -1.52
CA ILE A 211 -4.42 1.31 -0.13
C ILE A 211 -5.74 0.53 -0.11
N VAL A 212 -5.77 -0.59 0.57
CA VAL A 212 -7.00 -1.33 0.87
C VAL A 212 -7.45 -0.97 2.27
N THR A 213 -8.69 -0.55 2.42
CA THR A 213 -9.27 -0.23 3.73
C THR A 213 -10.79 -0.34 3.72
N HIS A 214 -11.38 -0.56 4.89
CA HIS A 214 -12.82 -0.41 5.12
C HIS A 214 -13.15 0.95 5.77
N ASP A 215 -12.13 1.72 6.14
CA ASP A 215 -12.28 3.04 6.75
C ASP A 215 -12.23 4.15 5.68
N LEU A 216 -13.37 4.80 5.42
CA LEU A 216 -13.45 5.87 4.44
C LEU A 216 -12.71 7.14 4.87
N ALA A 217 -12.45 7.34 6.17
CA ALA A 217 -11.63 8.45 6.64
C ALA A 217 -10.17 8.29 6.16
N VAL A 218 -9.66 7.05 6.16
CA VAL A 218 -8.35 6.73 5.59
C VAL A 218 -8.31 7.05 4.10
N ALA A 219 -9.34 6.60 3.36
CA ALA A 219 -9.44 6.88 1.93
C ALA A 219 -9.51 8.38 1.65
N ARG A 220 -10.37 9.12 2.37
CA ARG A 220 -10.53 10.57 2.22
C ARG A 220 -9.22 11.35 2.47
N LEU A 221 -8.47 10.93 3.48
CA LEU A 221 -7.27 11.68 3.89
C LEU A 221 -6.06 11.40 2.99
N LEU A 222 -5.95 10.19 2.44
CA LEU A 222 -4.73 9.74 1.77
C LEU A 222 -4.86 9.59 0.26
N SER A 223 -6.06 9.38 -0.30
CA SER A 223 -6.18 8.99 -1.70
C SER A 223 -6.65 10.13 -2.61
N HIS A 224 -6.18 10.07 -3.86
CA HIS A 224 -6.63 10.91 -4.96
C HIS A 224 -7.88 10.34 -5.64
N ARG A 225 -7.94 9.01 -5.70
CA ARG A 225 -9.07 8.27 -6.28
C ARG A 225 -9.51 7.14 -5.35
N VAL A 226 -10.79 6.84 -5.40
CA VAL A 226 -11.42 5.73 -4.68
C VAL A 226 -12.02 4.75 -5.67
N MET A 227 -11.88 3.47 -5.36
CA MET A 227 -12.55 2.35 -6.02
C MET A 227 -13.36 1.60 -4.95
N VAL A 228 -14.67 1.54 -5.13
CA VAL A 228 -15.59 0.84 -4.23
C VAL A 228 -15.82 -0.56 -4.74
N MET A 229 -15.56 -1.57 -3.88
CA MET A 229 -15.75 -2.99 -4.21
C MET A 229 -16.86 -3.62 -3.39
N LYS A 230 -17.67 -4.46 -4.05
CA LYS A 230 -18.68 -5.32 -3.44
C LYS A 230 -18.74 -6.67 -4.11
N GLY A 231 -18.69 -7.76 -3.36
CA GLY A 231 -18.85 -9.11 -3.88
C GLY A 231 -17.84 -9.50 -4.97
N GLY A 232 -16.63 -8.95 -4.94
CA GLY A 232 -15.58 -9.19 -5.92
C GLY A 232 -15.63 -8.29 -7.16
N GLU A 233 -16.53 -7.34 -7.23
CA GLU A 233 -16.70 -6.43 -8.37
C GLU A 233 -16.45 -4.97 -7.98
N VAL A 234 -16.01 -4.18 -8.95
CA VAL A 234 -15.94 -2.72 -8.81
C VAL A 234 -17.32 -2.15 -9.07
N ILE A 235 -17.88 -1.47 -8.08
CA ILE A 235 -19.22 -0.88 -8.16
C ILE A 235 -19.12 0.58 -8.60
N GLU A 236 -18.16 1.32 -8.05
CA GLU A 236 -17.97 2.73 -8.37
C GLU A 236 -16.48 3.10 -8.29
N THR A 237 -16.04 4.02 -9.14
CA THR A 237 -14.69 4.57 -9.10
C THR A 237 -14.69 6.03 -9.56
N GLY A 238 -13.87 6.85 -8.93
CA GLY A 238 -13.76 8.27 -9.26
C GLY A 238 -12.75 9.00 -8.38
N LEU A 239 -12.73 10.33 -8.48
CA LEU A 239 -11.98 11.16 -7.54
C LEU A 239 -12.54 10.96 -6.13
N THR A 240 -11.68 11.00 -5.13
CA THR A 240 -12.06 10.71 -3.74
C THR A 240 -13.22 11.57 -3.27
N ASP A 241 -13.12 12.89 -3.47
CA ASP A 241 -14.18 13.82 -3.06
C ASP A 241 -15.50 13.57 -3.80
N GLN A 242 -15.44 13.25 -5.10
CA GLN A 242 -16.64 12.96 -5.88
C GLN A 242 -17.37 11.71 -5.38
N VAL A 243 -16.63 10.62 -5.16
CA VAL A 243 -17.23 9.34 -4.73
C VAL A 243 -17.71 9.41 -3.28
N LEU A 244 -17.02 10.16 -2.41
CA LEU A 244 -17.37 10.23 -0.99
C LEU A 244 -18.38 11.34 -0.65
N ASP A 245 -18.50 12.40 -1.45
CA ASP A 245 -19.43 13.51 -1.19
C ASP A 245 -20.71 13.41 -2.02
N ASP A 246 -20.64 12.86 -3.25
CA ASP A 246 -21.79 12.68 -4.16
C ASP A 246 -21.76 11.27 -4.80
N PRO A 247 -21.90 10.18 -3.99
CA PRO A 247 -21.90 8.82 -4.48
C PRO A 247 -23.13 8.56 -5.37
N ARG A 248 -22.88 7.91 -6.52
CA ARG A 248 -23.92 7.61 -7.51
C ARG A 248 -24.57 6.24 -7.28
N GLU A 249 -23.77 5.28 -6.86
CA GLU A 249 -24.24 3.91 -6.67
C GLU A 249 -24.92 3.73 -5.30
N PRO A 250 -26.09 3.06 -5.22
CA PRO A 250 -26.82 2.88 -3.96
C PRO A 250 -25.99 2.24 -2.86
N TYR A 251 -25.08 1.33 -3.21
CA TYR A 251 -24.20 0.70 -2.23
C TYR A 251 -23.16 1.67 -1.69
N THR A 252 -22.60 2.54 -2.53
CA THR A 252 -21.65 3.58 -2.10
C THR A 252 -22.35 4.58 -1.19
N GLN A 253 -23.59 4.98 -1.51
CA GLN A 253 -24.41 5.86 -0.67
C GLN A 253 -24.63 5.25 0.72
N LEU A 254 -24.96 3.96 0.78
CA LEU A 254 -25.10 3.25 2.05
C LEU A 254 -23.79 3.21 2.83
N LEU A 255 -22.68 2.93 2.16
CA LEU A 255 -21.36 2.84 2.77
C LEU A 255 -20.94 4.19 3.37
N VAL A 256 -21.13 5.29 2.63
CA VAL A 256 -20.80 6.66 3.08
C VAL A 256 -21.71 7.08 4.23
N SER A 257 -23.02 6.83 4.13
CA SER A 257 -23.99 7.22 5.18
C SER A 257 -23.76 6.48 6.51
N SER A 258 -23.16 5.28 6.48
CA SER A 258 -22.89 4.50 7.69
C SER A 258 -21.77 5.09 8.57
N ILE A 259 -21.01 6.06 8.07
CA ILE A 259 -19.84 6.66 8.74
C ILE A 259 -20.10 8.09 9.23
N LEU A 260 -21.07 8.78 8.65
CA LEU A 260 -21.49 10.08 9.15
C LEU A 260 -22.26 9.87 10.47
N PRO A 261 -21.74 10.31 11.63
CA PRO A 261 -22.56 10.37 12.82
C PRO A 261 -23.70 11.37 12.55
N VAL A 262 -24.94 10.91 12.72
CA VAL A 262 -26.13 11.75 12.77
C VAL A 262 -26.03 12.75 13.91
#